data_a78a94a4c1682987b5e8710ed650ecc1
#
_entry.id   a78a94a4c1682987b5e8710ed650ecc1
#
_cell.length_a   1.000
_cell.length_b   1.000
_cell.length_c   1.000
_cell.angle_alpha   90.00
_cell.angle_beta   90.00
_cell.angle_gamma   90.00
#
_symmetry.space_group_name_H-M   'P 1'
#
loop_
_entity.id
_entity.type
_entity.pdbx_description
1 polymer ?
#
loop_
_entity_poly.entity_id
_entity_poly.type
_entity_poly.pdbx_seq_one_letter_code
_entity_poly.pdbx_strand_id
1 'polypeptide(L)'
;MDQPTNGAEIIREAYELVTGLRQDDYSHPLDDYSRTAEIFYSITGIQLSAEEAILFMVCVKLSRLANELDQGLDVPDNTRDAIGYLGCLNMARTRRQSTEHSVEDIFECLSKRFKTGESWA
;
A
#
# COMPACT_ATOMS: atom_id res chain seq x y z
N MET A 1 -1.99 30.21 19.14
CA MET A 1 -1.06 29.15 19.54
C MET A 1 -1.69 27.81 19.21
N ASP A 2 -1.07 27.07 18.32
CA ASP A 2 -1.64 25.79 17.87
C ASP A 2 -1.57 24.76 18.99
N GLN A 3 -2.70 24.08 19.19
CA GLN A 3 -2.74 22.96 20.13
C GLN A 3 -1.92 21.80 19.57
N PRO A 4 -1.18 21.04 20.39
CA PRO A 4 -0.51 19.84 19.91
C PRO A 4 -1.53 18.88 19.32
N THR A 5 -1.25 18.37 18.13
CA THR A 5 -2.12 17.38 17.49
C THR A 5 -2.04 16.08 18.29
N ASN A 6 -3.17 15.58 18.76
CA ASN A 6 -3.18 14.30 19.46
C ASN A 6 -3.16 13.13 18.46
N GLY A 7 -2.78 11.93 18.95
CA GLY A 7 -2.62 10.77 18.10
C GLY A 7 -3.88 10.34 17.37
N ALA A 8 -5.06 10.54 17.96
CA ALA A 8 -6.32 10.21 17.32
C ALA A 8 -6.61 11.12 16.13
N GLU A 9 -6.29 12.41 16.25
CA GLU A 9 -6.43 13.35 15.13
C GLU A 9 -5.48 13.03 13.99
N ILE A 10 -4.26 12.64 14.30
CA ILE A 10 -3.28 12.23 13.29
C ILE A 10 -3.81 11.04 12.49
N ILE A 11 -4.38 10.04 13.17
CA ILE A 11 -4.97 8.86 12.51
C ILE A 11 -6.15 9.27 11.62
N ARG A 12 -7.00 10.19 12.11
CA ARG A 12 -8.13 10.69 11.33
C ARG A 12 -7.66 11.44 10.08
N GLU A 13 -6.64 12.28 10.21
CA GLU A 13 -6.06 12.99 9.07
C GLU A 13 -5.48 12.02 8.04
N ALA A 14 -4.79 10.98 8.50
CA ALA A 14 -4.26 9.94 7.62
C ALA A 14 -5.40 9.22 6.87
N TYR A 15 -6.49 8.90 7.56
CA TYR A 15 -7.67 8.31 6.94
C TYR A 15 -8.25 9.21 5.85
N GLU A 16 -8.40 10.50 6.13
CA GLU A 16 -8.93 11.47 5.16
C GLU A 16 -8.04 11.58 3.93
N LEU A 17 -6.72 11.60 4.11
CA LEU A 17 -5.78 11.65 3.00
C LEU A 17 -5.88 10.42 2.10
N VAL A 18 -6.01 9.24 2.68
CA VAL A 18 -6.04 7.97 1.95
C VAL A 18 -7.37 7.77 1.22
N THR A 19 -8.48 8.21 1.82
CA THR A 19 -9.83 7.99 1.28
C THR A 19 -10.36 9.16 0.45
N GLY A 20 -9.74 10.34 0.55
CA GLY A 20 -10.19 11.56 -0.12
C GLY A 20 -9.46 11.85 -1.42
N LEU A 21 -8.89 13.04 -1.51
CA LEU A 21 -8.24 13.58 -2.71
C LEU A 21 -7.17 12.67 -3.30
N ARG A 22 -6.47 11.93 -2.46
CA ARG A 22 -5.39 11.05 -2.93
C ARG A 22 -5.90 9.93 -3.83
N GLN A 23 -7.02 9.30 -3.49
CA GLN A 23 -7.61 8.26 -4.32
C GLN A 23 -8.10 8.80 -5.66
N ASP A 24 -8.64 9.99 -5.66
CA ASP A 24 -9.11 10.63 -6.88
C ASP A 24 -7.95 11.02 -7.80
N ASP A 25 -6.84 11.49 -7.22
CA ASP A 25 -5.68 12.00 -7.97
C ASP A 25 -4.71 10.90 -8.42
N TYR A 26 -4.52 9.86 -7.62
CA TYR A 26 -3.41 8.90 -7.81
C TYR A 26 -3.83 7.47 -8.10
N SER A 27 -5.11 7.21 -8.25
CA SER A 27 -5.65 5.87 -8.46
C SER A 27 -5.43 4.94 -7.24
N HIS A 28 -5.79 3.68 -7.38
CA HIS A 28 -5.63 2.70 -6.29
C HIS A 28 -4.15 2.47 -5.98
N PRO A 29 -3.77 2.33 -4.68
CA PRO A 29 -2.38 2.12 -4.29
C PRO A 29 -1.68 0.95 -4.99
N LEU A 30 -2.38 -0.15 -5.24
CA LEU A 30 -1.80 -1.28 -5.95
C LEU A 30 -1.35 -0.88 -7.36
N ASP A 31 -2.18 -0.13 -8.09
CA ASP A 31 -1.88 0.29 -9.44
C ASP A 31 -0.76 1.34 -9.46
N ASP A 32 -0.84 2.33 -8.57
CA ASP A 32 0.15 3.40 -8.47
C ASP A 32 1.54 2.85 -8.14
N TYR A 33 1.63 2.01 -7.11
CA TYR A 33 2.93 1.50 -6.66
C TYR A 33 3.44 0.33 -7.50
N SER A 34 2.58 -0.34 -8.26
CA SER A 34 3.05 -1.25 -9.31
C SER A 34 3.80 -0.48 -10.39
N ARG A 35 3.29 0.67 -10.82
CA ARG A 35 4.00 1.54 -11.77
C ARG A 35 5.31 2.05 -11.19
N THR A 36 5.31 2.45 -9.92
CA THR A 36 6.52 2.90 -9.22
C THR A 36 7.57 1.79 -9.21
N ALA A 37 7.18 0.58 -8.90
CA ALA A 37 8.08 -0.58 -8.88
C ALA A 37 8.64 -0.89 -10.28
N GLU A 38 7.83 -0.76 -11.33
CA GLU A 38 8.28 -0.96 -12.72
C GLU A 38 9.31 0.09 -13.13
N ILE A 39 9.09 1.35 -12.78
CA ILE A 39 10.03 2.44 -13.06
C ILE A 39 11.35 2.17 -12.32
N PHE A 40 11.28 1.80 -11.06
CA PHE A 40 12.45 1.48 -10.25
C PHE A 40 13.26 0.33 -10.86
N TYR A 41 12.57 -0.72 -11.31
CA TYR A 41 13.21 -1.84 -12.00
C TYR A 41 13.91 -1.38 -13.28
N SER A 42 13.29 -0.50 -14.05
CA SER A 42 13.88 0.02 -15.29
C SER A 42 15.18 0.77 -15.05
N ILE A 43 15.30 1.43 -13.89
CA ILE A 43 16.48 2.24 -13.54
C ILE A 43 17.58 1.39 -12.90
N THR A 44 17.21 0.48 -12.00
CA THR A 44 18.15 -0.21 -11.12
C THR A 44 18.34 -1.69 -11.43
N GLY A 45 17.42 -2.30 -12.16
CA GLY A 45 17.37 -3.75 -12.34
C GLY A 45 16.86 -4.51 -11.12
N ILE A 46 16.47 -3.82 -10.05
CA ILE A 46 15.95 -4.42 -8.82
C ILE A 46 14.43 -4.51 -8.91
N GLN A 47 13.90 -5.71 -8.78
CA GLN A 47 12.46 -5.93 -8.83
C GLN A 47 11.85 -5.86 -7.43
N LEU A 48 10.86 -4.97 -7.29
CA LEU A 48 10.08 -4.82 -6.07
C LEU A 48 8.62 -5.14 -6.38
N SER A 49 7.90 -5.66 -5.39
CA SER A 49 6.44 -5.66 -5.44
C SER A 49 5.90 -4.26 -5.14
N ALA A 50 4.62 -4.03 -5.45
CA ALA A 50 3.95 -2.79 -5.06
C ALA A 50 3.99 -2.61 -3.54
N GLU A 51 3.77 -3.69 -2.79
CA GLU A 51 3.81 -3.68 -1.34
C GLU A 51 5.19 -3.28 -0.80
N GLU A 52 6.25 -3.80 -1.40
CA GLU A 52 7.62 -3.42 -1.03
C GLU A 52 7.91 -1.95 -1.34
N ALA A 53 7.42 -1.44 -2.46
CA ALA A 53 7.55 -0.04 -2.81
C ALA A 53 6.83 0.87 -1.79
N ILE A 54 5.65 0.49 -1.35
CA ILE A 54 4.90 1.21 -0.31
C ILE A 54 5.67 1.15 1.02
N LEU A 55 6.17 -0.03 1.40
CA LEU A 55 6.94 -0.19 2.63
C LEU A 55 8.20 0.67 2.62
N PHE A 56 8.84 0.83 1.47
CA PHE A 56 9.97 1.75 1.33
C PHE A 56 9.56 3.19 1.69
N MET A 57 8.38 3.62 1.26
CA MET A 57 7.87 4.96 1.61
C MET A 57 7.62 5.10 3.11
N VAL A 58 7.16 4.04 3.76
CA VAL A 58 7.05 4.01 5.22
C VAL A 58 8.43 4.23 5.86
N CYS A 59 9.44 3.53 5.35
CA CYS A 59 10.82 3.69 5.85
C CYS A 59 11.34 5.11 5.69
N VAL A 60 11.03 5.78 4.58
CA VAL A 60 11.39 7.19 4.37
C VAL A 60 10.78 8.08 5.47
N LYS A 61 9.49 7.87 5.76
CA LYS A 61 8.80 8.65 6.78
C LYS A 61 9.30 8.36 8.18
N LEU A 62 9.62 7.09 8.47
CA LEU A 62 10.19 6.70 9.76
C LEU A 62 11.60 7.27 9.95
N SER A 63 12.40 7.33 8.89
CA SER A 63 13.73 7.97 8.93
C SER A 63 13.62 9.45 9.32
N ARG A 64 12.65 10.15 8.71
CA ARG A 64 12.42 11.56 9.03
C ARG A 64 11.88 11.73 10.45
N LEU A 65 11.01 10.83 10.90
CA LEU A 65 10.50 10.84 12.27
C LEU A 65 11.64 10.61 13.28
N ALA A 66 12.53 9.67 13.01
CA ALA A 66 13.68 9.41 13.86
C ALA A 66 14.58 10.67 14.00
N ASN A 67 14.79 11.37 12.90
CA ASN A 67 15.54 12.63 12.92
C ASN A 67 14.84 13.72 13.73
N GLU A 68 13.52 13.82 13.63
CA GLU A 68 12.72 14.75 14.43
C GLU A 68 12.85 14.45 15.93
N LEU A 69 12.75 13.18 16.30
CA LEU A 69 12.88 12.76 17.71
C LEU A 69 14.26 13.10 18.25
N ASP A 70 15.30 12.90 17.47
CA ASP A 70 16.67 13.23 17.86
C ASP A 70 16.85 14.74 18.07
N GLN A 71 16.18 15.56 17.28
CA GLN A 71 16.24 17.02 17.39
C GLN A 71 15.22 17.62 18.36
N GLY A 72 14.37 16.80 18.96
CA GLY A 72 13.31 17.29 19.85
C GLY A 72 12.20 18.06 19.13
N LEU A 73 12.01 17.80 17.84
CA LEU A 73 10.96 18.43 17.04
C LEU A 73 9.68 17.62 17.11
N ASP A 74 8.55 18.30 16.97
CA ASP A 74 7.23 17.64 16.88
C ASP A 74 6.55 18.12 15.60
N VAL A 75 6.76 17.37 14.52
CA VAL A 75 6.14 17.62 13.21
C VAL A 75 5.22 16.46 12.90
N PRO A 76 3.90 16.64 12.93
CA PRO A 76 2.94 15.53 12.78
C PRO A 76 2.90 14.93 11.38
N ASP A 77 3.41 15.62 10.38
CA ASP A 77 3.30 15.22 8.98
C ASP A 77 3.93 13.85 8.70
N ASN A 78 5.13 13.58 9.24
CA ASN A 78 5.79 12.31 9.00
C ASN A 78 5.08 11.14 9.67
N THR A 79 4.56 11.34 10.88
CA THR A 79 3.74 10.33 11.56
C THR A 79 2.45 10.06 10.80
N ARG A 80 1.74 11.11 10.41
CA ARG A 80 0.52 11.01 9.62
C ARG A 80 0.75 10.27 8.31
N ASP A 81 1.80 10.64 7.60
CA ASP A 81 2.11 10.04 6.29
C ASP A 81 2.51 8.58 6.43
N ALA A 82 3.28 8.22 7.47
CA ALA A 82 3.62 6.82 7.75
C ALA A 82 2.36 5.97 7.97
N ILE A 83 1.41 6.48 8.75
CA ILE A 83 0.12 5.80 8.99
C ILE A 83 -0.65 5.65 7.67
N GLY A 84 -0.70 6.71 6.87
CA GLY A 84 -1.35 6.68 5.56
C GLY A 84 -0.75 5.64 4.63
N TYR A 85 0.57 5.56 4.54
CA TYR A 85 1.24 4.54 3.73
C TYR A 85 0.98 3.13 4.23
N LEU A 86 0.93 2.90 5.53
CA LEU A 86 0.56 1.59 6.09
C LEU A 86 -0.88 1.20 5.71
N GLY A 87 -1.79 2.16 5.70
CA GLY A 87 -3.14 1.96 5.17
C GLY A 87 -3.13 1.59 3.70
N CYS A 88 -2.36 2.29 2.89
CA CYS A 88 -2.18 1.98 1.47
C CYS A 88 -1.60 0.58 1.26
N LEU A 89 -0.66 0.17 2.10
CA LEU A 89 -0.08 -1.18 2.05
C LEU A 89 -1.17 -2.24 2.27
N ASN A 90 -2.03 -2.04 3.24
CA ASN A 90 -3.12 -2.96 3.50
C ASN A 90 -4.12 -3.01 2.34
N MET A 91 -4.43 -1.86 1.76
CA MET A 91 -5.33 -1.79 0.59
C MET A 91 -4.76 -2.55 -0.60
N ALA A 92 -3.46 -2.41 -0.86
CA ALA A 92 -2.78 -3.12 -1.95
C ALA A 92 -2.79 -4.64 -1.72
N ARG A 93 -2.50 -5.06 -0.49
CA ARG A 93 -2.52 -6.48 -0.12
C ARG A 93 -3.90 -7.10 -0.26
N THR A 94 -4.92 -6.41 0.22
CA THR A 94 -6.30 -6.88 0.16
C THR A 94 -6.75 -7.07 -1.29
N ARG A 95 -6.46 -6.10 -2.15
CA ARG A 95 -6.83 -6.18 -3.57
C ARG A 95 -6.08 -7.30 -4.28
N ARG A 96 -4.79 -7.47 -3.99
CA ARG A 96 -3.98 -8.55 -4.57
C ARG A 96 -4.50 -9.92 -4.15
N GLN A 97 -4.81 -10.11 -2.88
CA GLN A 97 -5.35 -11.36 -2.35
C GLN A 97 -6.68 -11.73 -3.00
N SER A 98 -7.56 -10.76 -3.22
CA SER A 98 -8.83 -10.98 -3.92
C SER A 98 -8.60 -11.46 -5.34
N THR A 99 -7.64 -10.87 -6.06
CA THR A 99 -7.31 -11.25 -7.43
C THR A 99 -6.71 -12.66 -7.48
N GLU A 100 -5.75 -12.96 -6.62
CA GLU A 100 -5.11 -14.28 -6.53
C GLU A 100 -6.11 -15.37 -6.18
N HIS A 101 -6.98 -15.11 -5.22
CA HIS A 101 -8.02 -16.06 -4.82
C HIS A 101 -8.95 -16.37 -5.99
N SER A 102 -9.35 -15.37 -6.77
CA SER A 102 -10.19 -15.58 -7.96
C SER A 102 -9.50 -16.45 -9.00
N VAL A 103 -8.20 -16.27 -9.22
CA VAL A 103 -7.41 -17.09 -10.14
C VAL A 103 -7.30 -18.53 -9.65
N GLU A 104 -7.01 -18.72 -8.37
CA GLU A 104 -6.92 -20.05 -7.75
C GLU A 104 -8.24 -20.80 -7.84
N ASP A 105 -9.36 -20.12 -7.61
CA ASP A 105 -10.69 -20.70 -7.74
C ASP A 105 -10.95 -21.20 -9.16
N ILE A 106 -10.55 -20.43 -10.17
CA ILE A 106 -10.65 -20.83 -11.57
C ILE A 106 -9.80 -22.06 -11.84
N PHE A 107 -8.55 -22.08 -11.41
CA PHE A 107 -7.65 -23.23 -11.58
C PHE A 107 -8.18 -24.47 -10.88
N GLU A 108 -8.71 -24.34 -9.69
CA GLU A 108 -9.31 -25.46 -8.95
C GLU A 108 -10.50 -26.03 -9.71
N CYS A 109 -11.37 -25.19 -10.21
CA CYS A 109 -12.53 -25.59 -11.01
C CYS A 109 -12.08 -26.35 -12.27
N LEU A 110 -11.09 -25.85 -13.00
CA LEU A 110 -10.53 -26.50 -14.18
C LEU A 110 -9.91 -27.85 -13.85
N SER A 111 -9.14 -27.93 -12.78
CA SER A 111 -8.52 -29.18 -12.32
C SER A 111 -9.54 -30.26 -12.01
N LYS A 112 -10.64 -29.92 -11.36
CA LYS A 112 -11.72 -30.85 -11.06
C LYS A 112 -12.35 -31.41 -12.33
N ARG A 113 -12.56 -30.57 -13.32
CA ARG A 113 -13.11 -31.00 -14.61
C ARG A 113 -12.20 -32.01 -15.33
N PHE A 114 -10.92 -31.74 -15.35
CA PHE A 114 -9.94 -32.65 -15.93
C PHE A 114 -9.90 -34.00 -15.21
N LYS A 115 -9.98 -34.00 -13.88
CA LYS A 115 -9.96 -35.25 -13.09
C LYS A 115 -11.20 -36.12 -13.28
N THR A 116 -12.35 -35.49 -13.44
CA THR A 116 -13.62 -36.21 -13.59
C THR A 116 -13.94 -36.59 -15.02
N GLY A 117 -13.16 -36.09 -15.97
CA GLY A 117 -13.41 -36.33 -17.40
C GLY A 117 -14.69 -35.67 -17.93
N GLU A 118 -15.18 -34.66 -17.24
CA GLU A 118 -16.37 -33.93 -17.65
C GLU A 118 -16.13 -33.13 -18.93
N SER A 119 -17.13 -33.08 -19.76
CA SER A 119 -17.09 -32.30 -20.99
C SER A 119 -17.15 -30.81 -20.70
N TRP A 120 -16.41 -30.03 -21.46
CA TRP A 120 -16.42 -28.56 -21.41
C TRP A 120 -17.60 -27.94 -22.18
N ALA A 121 -18.37 -28.74 -22.81
CA ALA A 121 -19.53 -28.28 -23.58
C ALA A 121 -20.67 -27.79 -22.70
#